data_59e418adc3a71f2e43f51432649f7995
#
_entry.id   59e418adc3a71f2e43f51432649f7995
#
_cell.length_a   1.000
_cell.length_b   1.000
_cell.length_c   1.000
_cell.angle_alpha   90.00
_cell.angle_beta   90.00
_cell.angle_gamma   90.00
#
_symmetry.space_group_name_H-M   'P 1'
#
loop_
_entity.id
_entity.type
_entity.pdbx_description
1 polymer ?
#
loop_
_entity_poly.entity_id
_entity_poly.type
_entity_poly.pdbx_seq_one_letter_code
_entity_poly.pdbx_strand_id
1 'polypeptide(L)'
;MTRYGIIMDGTKCNGCYNCFLACKDEYCGNDFPPYSVAQPMTGQFWMNIIEKERGKYPKVKVAYTSVPCMHCDNATCIKVAQNGAIYRRPDGIVIIDPQKSVGQKELVSSCPYRVIYWNEEKKVPQKCTMCAHLIDQGWKEPRCVEACPTGALVFGDLDDPKSEISIIMAEGKTEALHPEYNLKEKVRYIGLPKRFIAGSVVFGDTDECGEGATVSIEGEGEKKTLAANNYGDFEFEGLPSDKQYIVRISHTGYKSQKYEVKTNIDVYMGDIMLTKITKKKTAINQ
;
A
#
# COMPACT_ATOMS: atom_id res chain seq x y z
N MET A 1 -18.32 -4.10 -22.85
CA MET A 1 -17.35 -3.05 -23.25
C MET A 1 -16.09 -3.27 -22.42
N THR A 2 -14.92 -3.19 -23.04
CA THR A 2 -13.65 -3.32 -22.30
C THR A 2 -13.48 -2.18 -21.31
N ARG A 3 -13.14 -2.47 -20.06
CA ARG A 3 -12.74 -1.49 -19.04
C ARG A 3 -11.41 -1.92 -18.42
N TYR A 4 -10.36 -1.18 -18.71
CA TYR A 4 -9.05 -1.52 -18.18
C TYR A 4 -8.86 -1.08 -16.73
N GLY A 5 -8.11 -1.92 -15.99
CA GLY A 5 -7.68 -1.66 -14.62
C GLY A 5 -6.30 -2.22 -14.33
N ILE A 6 -5.78 -1.85 -13.16
CA ILE A 6 -4.52 -2.38 -12.63
C ILE A 6 -4.76 -2.82 -11.18
N ILE A 7 -4.25 -4.00 -10.82
CA ILE A 7 -4.10 -4.43 -9.42
C ILE A 7 -2.64 -4.35 -9.05
N MET A 8 -2.38 -3.85 -7.85
CA MET A 8 -1.06 -3.76 -7.25
C MET A 8 -1.02 -4.62 -5.99
N ASP A 9 -0.31 -5.72 -6.06
CA ASP A 9 -0.11 -6.64 -4.95
C ASP A 9 1.13 -6.26 -4.15
N GLY A 10 0.94 -5.54 -3.05
CA GLY A 10 2.02 -5.12 -2.15
C GLY A 10 2.72 -6.28 -1.46
N THR A 11 2.11 -7.47 -1.41
CA THR A 11 2.73 -8.67 -0.81
C THR A 11 3.80 -9.27 -1.71
N LYS A 12 3.73 -9.01 -3.03
CA LYS A 12 4.70 -9.45 -4.03
C LYS A 12 5.73 -8.37 -4.37
N CYS A 13 5.45 -7.10 -4.03
CA CYS A 13 6.33 -5.99 -4.36
C CYS A 13 7.59 -5.99 -3.47
N ASN A 14 8.76 -6.04 -4.09
CA ASN A 14 10.06 -6.00 -3.39
C ASN A 14 10.79 -4.64 -3.51
N GLY A 15 10.12 -3.61 -4.08
CA GLY A 15 10.70 -2.28 -4.21
C GLY A 15 11.83 -2.17 -5.24
N CYS A 16 11.83 -2.98 -6.31
CA CYS A 16 12.90 -2.96 -7.32
C CYS A 16 12.89 -1.74 -8.26
N TYR A 17 11.84 -0.93 -8.25
CA TYR A 17 11.65 0.28 -9.09
C TYR A 17 11.61 0.04 -10.61
N ASN A 18 11.58 -1.19 -11.11
CA ASN A 18 11.53 -1.46 -12.55
C ASN A 18 10.30 -0.83 -13.23
N CYS A 19 9.13 -0.87 -12.60
CA CYS A 19 7.92 -0.24 -13.09
C CYS A 19 8.04 1.30 -13.21
N PHE A 20 8.73 1.92 -12.26
CA PHE A 20 9.06 3.35 -12.29
C PHE A 20 10.00 3.67 -13.45
N LEU A 21 11.09 2.91 -13.59
CA LEU A 21 12.09 3.13 -14.64
C LEU A 21 11.50 2.90 -16.02
N ALA A 22 10.74 1.82 -16.22
CA ALA A 22 10.09 1.52 -17.50
C ALA A 22 9.08 2.61 -17.90
N CYS A 23 8.31 3.14 -16.95
CA CYS A 23 7.40 4.27 -17.20
C CYS A 23 8.19 5.54 -17.56
N LYS A 24 9.32 5.78 -16.91
CA LYS A 24 10.17 6.93 -17.16
C LYS A 24 10.86 6.84 -18.53
N ASP A 25 11.39 5.67 -18.87
CA ASP A 25 12.01 5.38 -20.15
C ASP A 25 11.04 5.56 -21.32
N GLU A 26 9.81 5.08 -21.17
CA GLU A 26 8.77 5.19 -22.20
C GLU A 26 8.44 6.65 -22.53
N TYR A 27 8.27 7.51 -21.53
CA TYR A 27 7.72 8.85 -21.72
C TYR A 27 8.73 9.99 -21.68
N CYS A 28 9.95 9.76 -21.19
CA CYS A 28 10.96 10.80 -21.11
C CYS A 28 11.51 11.13 -22.49
N GLY A 29 11.28 12.38 -22.92
CA GLY A 29 11.72 12.82 -24.23
C GLY A 29 10.89 12.33 -25.42
N ASN A 30 9.84 11.51 -25.18
CA ASN A 30 9.01 10.92 -26.23
C ASN A 30 7.60 11.52 -26.24
N ASP A 31 7.16 11.99 -27.40
CA ASP A 31 5.80 12.48 -27.65
C ASP A 31 4.93 11.32 -28.18
N PHE A 32 3.73 11.16 -27.62
CA PHE A 32 2.72 10.19 -28.06
C PHE A 32 1.38 10.88 -28.30
N PRO A 33 1.24 11.71 -29.36
CA PRO A 33 -0.02 12.35 -29.68
C PRO A 33 -1.10 11.32 -30.08
N PRO A 34 -2.37 11.45 -29.70
CA PRO A 34 -2.94 12.54 -28.88
C PRO A 34 -2.89 12.28 -27.37
N TYR A 35 -2.17 11.26 -26.89
CA TYR A 35 -2.23 10.76 -25.51
C TYR A 35 -1.38 11.58 -24.54
N SER A 36 -0.19 12.01 -24.98
CA SER A 36 0.74 12.77 -24.16
C SER A 36 1.82 13.47 -24.99
N VAL A 37 2.44 14.47 -24.40
CA VAL A 37 3.73 15.00 -24.83
C VAL A 37 4.83 14.54 -23.89
N ALA A 38 6.09 14.67 -24.32
CA ALA A 38 7.25 14.20 -23.62
C ALA A 38 7.27 14.60 -22.14
N GLN A 39 7.54 13.64 -21.31
CA GLN A 39 7.80 13.84 -19.89
C GLN A 39 9.18 14.45 -19.70
N PRO A 40 9.38 15.44 -18.80
CA PRO A 40 10.70 15.97 -18.51
C PRO A 40 11.57 14.90 -17.83
N MET A 41 12.89 15.04 -17.94
CA MET A 41 13.89 14.12 -17.37
C MET A 41 13.68 13.95 -15.86
N THR A 42 13.35 15.02 -15.15
CA THR A 42 13.21 15.03 -13.68
C THR A 42 11.88 15.64 -13.25
N GLY A 43 11.50 15.44 -11.98
CA GLY A 43 10.40 16.13 -11.32
C GLY A 43 8.99 15.57 -11.58
N GLN A 44 8.84 14.52 -12.39
CA GLN A 44 7.57 13.85 -12.62
C GLN A 44 7.72 12.33 -12.47
N PHE A 45 6.78 11.70 -11.77
CA PHE A 45 6.78 10.27 -11.46
C PHE A 45 5.40 9.67 -11.72
N TRP A 46 5.07 9.41 -13.01
CA TRP A 46 3.73 8.92 -13.39
C TRP A 46 3.42 7.53 -12.84
N MET A 47 4.44 6.70 -12.64
CA MET A 47 4.42 5.52 -11.79
C MET A 47 5.29 5.83 -10.56
N ASN A 48 4.70 6.43 -9.53
CA ASN A 48 5.41 6.76 -8.31
C ASN A 48 5.47 5.57 -7.36
N ILE A 49 6.61 5.35 -6.71
CA ILE A 49 6.77 4.36 -5.65
C ILE A 49 6.94 5.10 -4.33
N ILE A 50 5.98 4.95 -3.44
CA ILE A 50 6.07 5.45 -2.08
C ILE A 50 6.75 4.39 -1.24
N GLU A 51 7.98 4.66 -0.82
CA GLU A 51 8.72 3.87 0.14
C GLU A 51 8.48 4.43 1.54
N LYS A 52 8.15 3.56 2.48
CA LYS A 52 7.90 3.94 3.86
C LYS A 52 8.50 2.96 4.84
N GLU A 53 9.48 3.43 5.60
CA GLU A 53 9.96 2.71 6.78
C GLU A 53 8.89 2.74 7.88
N ARG A 54 8.73 1.60 8.56
CA ARG A 54 7.71 1.35 9.57
C ARG A 54 8.31 0.64 10.78
N GLY A 55 7.81 0.99 11.97
CA GLY A 55 8.35 0.49 13.22
C GLY A 55 9.59 1.26 13.68
N LYS A 56 10.38 0.64 14.51
CA LYS A 56 11.67 1.16 15.02
C LYS A 56 12.60 0.00 15.32
N TYR A 57 13.91 0.29 15.35
CA TYR A 57 14.90 -0.71 15.72
C TYR A 57 14.55 -1.42 17.05
N PRO A 58 14.72 -2.74 17.15
CA PRO A 58 15.20 -3.67 16.12
C PRO A 58 14.13 -4.16 15.13
N LYS A 59 12.85 -3.78 15.27
CA LYS A 59 11.75 -4.24 14.42
C LYS A 59 11.37 -3.17 13.41
N VAL A 60 12.08 -3.17 12.27
CA VAL A 60 11.83 -2.27 11.14
C VAL A 60 11.30 -3.04 9.95
N LYS A 61 10.28 -2.50 9.28
CA LYS A 61 9.75 -3.00 8.00
C LYS A 61 9.75 -1.88 6.98
N VAL A 62 9.98 -2.21 5.73
CA VAL A 62 9.83 -1.29 4.61
C VAL A 62 8.62 -1.71 3.79
N ALA A 63 7.78 -0.75 3.45
CA ALA A 63 6.62 -0.96 2.60
C ALA A 63 6.76 -0.13 1.32
N TYR A 64 6.47 -0.75 0.18
CA TYR A 64 6.46 -0.11 -1.13
C TYR A 64 5.04 -0.05 -1.66
N THR A 65 4.58 1.14 -2.02
CA THR A 65 3.24 1.34 -2.60
C THR A 65 3.36 2.10 -3.91
N SER A 66 3.00 1.46 -5.00
CA SER A 66 2.99 2.11 -6.31
C SER A 66 1.74 2.97 -6.47
N VAL A 67 1.90 4.23 -6.85
CA VAL A 67 0.80 5.21 -6.94
C VAL A 67 0.81 5.90 -8.30
N PRO A 68 0.20 5.29 -9.34
CA PRO A 68 -0.06 5.95 -10.62
C PRO A 68 -1.36 6.75 -10.58
N CYS A 69 -1.79 7.28 -11.72
CA CYS A 69 -3.17 7.75 -11.87
C CYS A 69 -4.15 6.60 -11.63
N MET A 70 -5.20 6.83 -10.84
CA MET A 70 -6.20 5.82 -10.49
C MET A 70 -7.27 5.62 -11.56
N HIS A 71 -7.28 6.41 -12.64
CA HIS A 71 -8.27 6.39 -13.72
C HIS A 71 -9.72 6.30 -13.22
N CYS A 72 -10.04 7.11 -12.21
CA CYS A 72 -11.28 7.10 -11.45
C CYS A 72 -12.54 7.26 -12.31
N ASP A 73 -13.63 6.54 -11.98
CA ASP A 73 -14.93 6.77 -12.61
C ASP A 73 -15.55 8.11 -12.17
N ASN A 74 -15.36 8.50 -10.92
CA ASN A 74 -15.81 9.80 -10.39
C ASN A 74 -14.68 10.84 -10.41
N ALA A 75 -13.89 10.90 -11.51
CA ALA A 75 -12.69 11.73 -11.59
C ALA A 75 -12.97 13.22 -11.35
N THR A 76 -12.45 13.76 -10.26
CA THR A 76 -12.53 15.20 -9.91
C THR A 76 -11.81 16.06 -10.94
N CYS A 77 -10.71 15.58 -11.50
CA CYS A 77 -9.95 16.29 -12.53
C CYS A 77 -10.73 16.52 -13.82
N ILE A 78 -11.62 15.61 -14.22
CA ILE A 78 -12.50 15.81 -15.39
C ILE A 78 -13.48 16.94 -15.14
N LYS A 79 -13.99 17.08 -13.90
CA LYS A 79 -14.98 18.12 -13.55
C LYS A 79 -14.38 19.54 -13.55
N VAL A 80 -13.10 19.66 -13.29
CA VAL A 80 -12.38 20.95 -13.24
C VAL A 80 -11.85 21.36 -14.63
N ALA A 81 -11.59 20.37 -15.50
CA ALA A 81 -10.99 20.58 -16.81
C ALA A 81 -11.91 21.41 -17.72
N GLN A 82 -11.32 22.41 -18.36
CA GLN A 82 -12.00 23.27 -19.34
C GLN A 82 -11.86 22.68 -20.75
N ASN A 83 -12.80 22.98 -21.63
CA ASN A 83 -12.78 22.61 -23.06
C ASN A 83 -12.57 21.12 -23.34
N GLY A 84 -12.97 20.24 -22.41
CA GLY A 84 -12.73 18.80 -22.55
C GLY A 84 -11.25 18.41 -22.51
N ALA A 85 -10.41 19.20 -21.84
CA ALA A 85 -8.97 18.94 -21.72
C ALA A 85 -8.65 17.63 -20.99
N ILE A 86 -9.55 17.17 -20.11
CA ILE A 86 -9.45 15.82 -19.52
C ILE A 86 -10.73 15.06 -19.90
N TYR A 87 -10.56 13.89 -20.45
CA TYR A 87 -11.67 13.03 -20.86
C TYR A 87 -11.45 11.57 -20.50
N ARG A 88 -12.54 10.82 -20.44
CA ARG A 88 -12.51 9.36 -20.28
C ARG A 88 -12.78 8.71 -21.64
N ARG A 89 -11.93 7.77 -22.01
CA ARG A 89 -12.08 6.90 -23.17
C ARG A 89 -13.18 5.86 -22.92
N PRO A 90 -13.73 5.23 -23.99
CA PRO A 90 -14.71 4.15 -23.85
C PRO A 90 -14.22 2.95 -23.02
N ASP A 91 -12.90 2.70 -23.04
CA ASP A 91 -12.23 1.66 -22.24
C ASP A 91 -11.94 2.07 -20.79
N GLY A 92 -12.43 3.24 -20.38
CA GLY A 92 -12.29 3.74 -19.03
C GLY A 92 -10.99 4.47 -18.71
N ILE A 93 -10.01 4.47 -19.61
CA ILE A 93 -8.77 5.22 -19.41
C ILE A 93 -9.04 6.72 -19.43
N VAL A 94 -8.52 7.45 -18.45
CA VAL A 94 -8.65 8.91 -18.36
C VAL A 94 -7.39 9.54 -18.96
N ILE A 95 -7.55 10.40 -19.96
CA ILE A 95 -6.47 11.08 -20.68
C ILE A 95 -6.55 12.59 -20.43
N ILE A 96 -5.39 13.22 -20.36
CA ILE A 96 -5.23 14.68 -20.50
C ILE A 96 -4.80 14.95 -21.94
N ASP A 97 -5.64 15.65 -22.68
CA ASP A 97 -5.31 16.09 -24.03
C ASP A 97 -4.23 17.19 -23.97
N PRO A 98 -3.02 16.93 -24.49
CA PRO A 98 -1.93 17.87 -24.36
C PRO A 98 -2.14 19.20 -25.11
N GLN A 99 -2.99 19.22 -26.14
CA GLN A 99 -3.28 20.45 -26.89
C GLN A 99 -4.33 21.29 -26.17
N LYS A 100 -5.41 20.67 -25.69
CA LYS A 100 -6.51 21.36 -25.00
C LYS A 100 -6.16 21.81 -23.59
N SER A 101 -5.17 21.18 -22.96
CA SER A 101 -4.78 21.43 -21.56
C SER A 101 -3.68 22.50 -21.41
N VAL A 102 -3.19 23.07 -22.51
CA VAL A 102 -2.16 24.10 -22.45
C VAL A 102 -2.60 25.25 -21.51
N GLY A 103 -1.74 25.60 -20.56
CA GLY A 103 -1.96 26.68 -19.60
C GLY A 103 -2.86 26.33 -18.41
N GLN A 104 -3.55 25.19 -18.39
CA GLN A 104 -4.48 24.79 -17.30
C GLN A 104 -3.69 24.21 -16.08
N LYS A 105 -2.91 25.05 -15.41
CA LYS A 105 -2.07 24.64 -14.27
C LYS A 105 -2.91 24.23 -13.04
N GLU A 106 -4.12 24.74 -12.90
CA GLU A 106 -5.08 24.39 -11.85
C GLU A 106 -5.45 22.90 -11.83
N LEU A 107 -5.32 22.21 -12.96
CA LEU A 107 -5.59 20.77 -13.04
C LEU A 107 -4.65 19.95 -12.16
N VAL A 108 -3.44 20.43 -11.84
CA VAL A 108 -2.50 19.74 -10.95
C VAL A 108 -3.10 19.54 -9.56
N SER A 109 -3.76 20.55 -9.01
CA SER A 109 -4.37 20.48 -7.67
C SER A 109 -5.72 19.76 -7.63
N SER A 110 -6.32 19.46 -8.79
CA SER A 110 -7.63 18.81 -8.89
C SER A 110 -7.64 17.33 -8.51
N CYS A 111 -6.46 16.70 -8.45
CA CYS A 111 -6.32 15.28 -8.12
C CYS A 111 -6.00 15.09 -6.63
N PRO A 112 -6.86 14.41 -5.83
CA PRO A 112 -6.59 14.17 -4.41
C PRO A 112 -5.40 13.22 -4.19
N TYR A 113 -5.08 12.36 -5.17
CA TYR A 113 -3.88 11.51 -5.16
C TYR A 113 -2.59 12.25 -5.51
N ARG A 114 -2.67 13.52 -5.97
CA ARG A 114 -1.53 14.35 -6.37
C ARG A 114 -0.63 13.72 -7.45
N VAL A 115 -1.25 13.01 -8.40
CA VAL A 115 -0.55 12.31 -9.49
C VAL A 115 -0.69 13.01 -10.85
N ILE A 116 -1.06 14.29 -10.84
CA ILE A 116 -1.01 15.18 -11.99
C ILE A 116 0.15 16.15 -11.76
N TYR A 117 1.06 16.21 -12.72
CA TYR A 117 2.29 16.99 -12.66
C TYR A 117 2.25 18.11 -13.68
N TRP A 118 2.89 19.24 -13.38
CA TRP A 118 3.02 20.33 -14.33
C TRP A 118 4.31 20.23 -15.12
N ASN A 119 4.23 20.26 -16.43
CA ASN A 119 5.38 20.37 -17.32
C ASN A 119 5.65 21.84 -17.62
N GLU A 120 6.71 22.40 -17.05
CA GLU A 120 7.06 23.83 -17.20
C GLU A 120 7.53 24.18 -18.62
N GLU A 121 8.14 23.26 -19.35
CA GLU A 121 8.58 23.48 -20.71
C GLU A 121 7.41 23.51 -21.69
N LYS A 122 6.57 22.48 -21.64
CA LYS A 122 5.41 22.33 -22.55
C LYS A 122 4.17 23.10 -22.10
N LYS A 123 4.17 23.66 -20.87
CA LYS A 123 3.05 24.37 -20.25
C LYS A 123 1.75 23.56 -20.20
N VAL A 124 1.86 22.27 -19.90
CA VAL A 124 0.73 21.32 -19.80
C VAL A 124 0.77 20.51 -18.52
N PRO A 125 -0.40 20.11 -17.97
CA PRO A 125 -0.48 19.09 -16.95
C PRO A 125 -0.29 17.69 -17.55
N GLN A 126 0.38 16.79 -16.83
CA GLN A 126 0.68 15.44 -17.30
C GLN A 126 0.44 14.42 -16.19
N LYS A 127 0.11 13.19 -16.58
CA LYS A 127 -0.08 12.05 -15.67
C LYS A 127 0.03 10.73 -16.42
N CYS A 128 0.04 9.61 -15.70
CA CYS A 128 -0.09 8.27 -16.27
C CYS A 128 -1.26 8.18 -17.26
N THR A 129 -1.01 7.66 -18.46
CA THR A 129 -2.00 7.40 -19.52
C THR A 129 -2.40 5.92 -19.60
N MET A 130 -1.93 5.08 -18.67
CA MET A 130 -2.06 3.61 -18.72
C MET A 130 -1.48 3.03 -20.03
N CYS A 131 -0.48 3.70 -20.60
CA CYS A 131 0.15 3.39 -21.90
C CYS A 131 -0.88 3.19 -23.03
N ALA A 132 -1.92 4.05 -23.09
CA ALA A 132 -3.00 3.93 -24.08
C ALA A 132 -2.48 3.86 -25.53
N HIS A 133 -1.37 4.54 -25.84
CA HIS A 133 -0.73 4.49 -27.16
C HIS A 133 -0.21 3.07 -27.52
N LEU A 134 0.31 2.33 -26.53
CA LEU A 134 0.75 0.93 -26.73
C LEU A 134 -0.45 -0.02 -26.83
N ILE A 135 -1.43 0.16 -25.95
CA ILE A 135 -2.66 -0.66 -25.95
C ILE A 135 -3.37 -0.54 -27.31
N ASP A 136 -3.47 0.67 -27.87
CA ASP A 136 -4.08 0.89 -29.18
C ASP A 136 -3.24 0.31 -30.34
N GLN A 137 -1.94 0.05 -30.13
CA GLN A 137 -1.07 -0.67 -31.03
C GLN A 137 -1.11 -2.19 -30.88
N GLY A 138 -1.96 -2.70 -29.97
CA GLY A 138 -2.14 -4.13 -29.74
C GLY A 138 -1.23 -4.73 -28.68
N TRP A 139 -0.54 -3.91 -27.87
CA TRP A 139 0.17 -4.39 -26.70
C TRP A 139 -0.82 -4.93 -25.65
N LYS A 140 -0.42 -5.99 -24.97
CA LYS A 140 -1.28 -6.68 -24.00
C LYS A 140 -1.37 -5.94 -22.69
N GLU A 141 -0.34 -5.16 -22.33
CA GLU A 141 -0.22 -4.53 -21.01
C GLU A 141 0.68 -3.28 -21.05
N PRO A 142 0.55 -2.36 -20.09
CA PRO A 142 1.42 -1.19 -19.95
C PRO A 142 2.87 -1.57 -19.61
N ARG A 143 3.83 -0.70 -19.97
CA ARG A 143 5.26 -0.90 -19.71
C ARG A 143 5.60 -1.20 -18.24
N CYS A 144 4.91 -0.58 -17.30
CA CYS A 144 5.14 -0.83 -15.88
C CYS A 144 4.73 -2.24 -15.44
N VAL A 145 3.71 -2.82 -16.06
CA VAL A 145 3.26 -4.19 -15.80
C VAL A 145 4.23 -5.19 -16.41
N GLU A 146 4.55 -5.02 -17.70
CA GLU A 146 5.53 -5.84 -18.42
C GLU A 146 6.88 -5.90 -17.69
N ALA A 147 7.35 -4.76 -17.15
CA ALA A 147 8.63 -4.67 -16.47
C ALA A 147 8.62 -5.21 -15.03
N CYS A 148 7.49 -5.65 -14.50
CA CYS A 148 7.39 -6.10 -13.11
C CYS A 148 7.89 -7.54 -12.93
N PRO A 149 9.09 -7.78 -12.34
CA PRO A 149 9.68 -9.12 -12.31
C PRO A 149 8.99 -10.07 -11.32
N THR A 150 8.21 -9.54 -10.38
CA THR A 150 7.55 -10.33 -9.34
C THR A 150 6.08 -10.61 -9.64
N GLY A 151 5.53 -10.05 -10.75
CA GLY A 151 4.10 -10.12 -11.04
C GLY A 151 3.23 -9.40 -9.99
N ALA A 152 3.80 -8.39 -9.31
CA ALA A 152 3.05 -7.57 -8.35
C ALA A 152 2.04 -6.64 -9.05
N LEU A 153 2.21 -6.36 -10.33
CA LEU A 153 1.31 -5.55 -11.13
C LEU A 153 0.54 -6.46 -12.10
N VAL A 154 -0.79 -6.40 -12.06
CA VAL A 154 -1.67 -7.14 -12.96
C VAL A 154 -2.55 -6.15 -13.70
N PHE A 155 -2.59 -6.22 -15.03
CA PHE A 155 -3.42 -5.40 -15.89
C PHE A 155 -4.43 -6.26 -16.64
N GLY A 156 -5.59 -5.71 -16.98
CA GLY A 156 -6.55 -6.40 -17.82
C GLY A 156 -7.90 -5.72 -17.92
N ASP A 157 -8.82 -6.41 -18.61
CA ASP A 157 -10.20 -5.98 -18.78
C ASP A 157 -11.03 -6.41 -17.55
N LEU A 158 -11.57 -5.44 -16.84
CA LEU A 158 -12.45 -5.63 -15.68
C LEU A 158 -13.83 -6.20 -16.06
N ASP A 159 -14.23 -6.12 -17.33
CA ASP A 159 -15.51 -6.64 -17.83
C ASP A 159 -15.40 -8.04 -18.45
N ASP A 160 -14.19 -8.54 -18.68
CA ASP A 160 -13.96 -9.93 -19.09
C ASP A 160 -13.83 -10.84 -17.85
N PRO A 161 -14.81 -11.72 -17.57
CA PRO A 161 -14.75 -12.59 -16.41
C PRO A 161 -13.62 -13.64 -16.46
N LYS A 162 -12.96 -13.81 -17.62
CA LYS A 162 -11.82 -14.71 -17.81
C LYS A 162 -10.49 -14.00 -17.62
N SER A 163 -10.47 -12.67 -17.56
CA SER A 163 -9.23 -11.92 -17.32
C SER A 163 -8.72 -12.17 -15.91
N GLU A 164 -7.40 -12.23 -15.76
CA GLU A 164 -6.76 -12.42 -14.45
C GLU A 164 -7.20 -11.36 -13.45
N ILE A 165 -7.28 -10.09 -13.89
CA ILE A 165 -7.69 -8.99 -13.01
C ILE A 165 -9.11 -9.17 -12.49
N SER A 166 -10.06 -9.65 -13.32
CA SER A 166 -11.44 -9.89 -12.91
C SER A 166 -11.55 -11.05 -11.93
N ILE A 167 -10.77 -12.10 -12.13
CA ILE A 167 -10.70 -13.23 -11.20
C ILE A 167 -10.21 -12.77 -9.83
N ILE A 168 -9.11 -12.00 -9.79
CA ILE A 168 -8.57 -11.45 -8.53
C ILE A 168 -9.57 -10.50 -7.86
N MET A 169 -10.26 -9.66 -8.64
CA MET A 169 -11.29 -8.76 -8.12
C MET A 169 -12.45 -9.53 -7.48
N ALA A 170 -12.86 -10.67 -8.08
CA ALA A 170 -13.95 -11.52 -7.56
C ALA A 170 -13.60 -12.18 -6.22
N GLU A 171 -12.33 -12.37 -5.89
CA GLU A 171 -11.89 -12.86 -4.58
C GLU A 171 -12.20 -11.89 -3.42
N GLY A 172 -12.53 -10.64 -3.71
CA GLY A 172 -12.90 -9.64 -2.71
C GLY A 172 -11.75 -9.16 -1.81
N LYS A 173 -10.49 -9.49 -2.15
CA LYS A 173 -9.31 -9.12 -1.37
C LYS A 173 -8.70 -7.77 -1.74
N THR A 174 -9.24 -7.11 -2.76
CA THR A 174 -8.71 -5.82 -3.23
C THR A 174 -9.35 -4.66 -2.49
N GLU A 175 -8.55 -3.64 -2.22
CA GLU A 175 -8.97 -2.40 -1.55
C GLU A 175 -8.56 -1.17 -2.37
N ALA A 176 -9.24 -0.03 -2.15
CA ALA A 176 -8.79 1.27 -2.67
C ALA A 176 -7.67 1.82 -1.79
N LEU A 177 -6.76 2.60 -2.37
CA LEU A 177 -5.69 3.26 -1.58
C LEU A 177 -6.26 4.26 -0.56
N HIS A 178 -7.30 4.99 -0.95
CA HIS A 178 -8.02 5.97 -0.15
C HIS A 178 -9.54 5.82 -0.34
N PRO A 179 -10.18 4.80 0.30
CA PRO A 179 -11.61 4.54 0.13
C PRO A 179 -12.48 5.74 0.52
N GLU A 180 -12.01 6.60 1.42
CA GLU A 180 -12.69 7.83 1.86
C GLU A 180 -12.88 8.86 0.74
N TYR A 181 -12.12 8.79 -0.36
CA TYR A 181 -12.29 9.69 -1.50
C TYR A 181 -13.50 9.32 -2.38
N ASN A 182 -13.98 8.08 -2.31
CA ASN A 182 -15.15 7.57 -3.05
C ASN A 182 -15.11 7.87 -4.57
N LEU A 183 -13.94 7.66 -5.19
CA LEU A 183 -13.70 8.01 -6.58
C LEU A 183 -13.91 6.86 -7.57
N LYS A 184 -14.21 5.64 -7.09
CA LYS A 184 -14.38 4.43 -7.90
C LYS A 184 -13.16 4.19 -8.80
N GLU A 185 -12.03 3.98 -8.16
CA GLU A 185 -10.72 3.80 -8.78
C GLU A 185 -10.66 2.48 -9.57
N LYS A 186 -10.01 2.51 -10.75
CA LYS A 186 -9.67 1.33 -11.55
C LYS A 186 -8.31 0.73 -11.20
N VAL A 187 -7.55 1.41 -10.34
CA VAL A 187 -6.34 0.86 -9.73
C VAL A 187 -6.71 0.41 -8.33
N ARG A 188 -6.48 -0.88 -8.05
CA ARG A 188 -6.80 -1.51 -6.78
C ARG A 188 -5.56 -2.12 -6.15
N TYR A 189 -5.62 -2.39 -4.87
CA TYR A 189 -4.48 -2.84 -4.08
C TYR A 189 -4.80 -4.14 -3.33
N ILE A 190 -3.80 -4.98 -3.18
CA ILE A 190 -3.80 -6.12 -2.27
C ILE A 190 -2.66 -5.92 -1.29
N GLY A 191 -2.91 -6.17 0.01
CA GLY A 191 -1.88 -6.13 1.03
C GLY A 191 -1.29 -4.74 1.28
N LEU A 192 -2.12 -3.68 1.26
CA LEU A 192 -1.67 -2.36 1.71
C LEU A 192 -1.10 -2.45 3.13
N PRO A 193 -0.04 -1.68 3.44
CA PRO A 193 0.63 -1.74 4.73
C PRO A 193 -0.31 -1.38 5.88
N LYS A 194 -0.67 -2.37 6.71
CA LYS A 194 -1.44 -2.18 7.94
C LYS A 194 -0.50 -2.17 9.15
N ARG A 195 -0.97 -1.70 10.30
CA ARG A 195 -0.17 -1.59 11.52
C ARG A 195 0.23 -2.96 12.08
N PHE A 196 1.27 -2.96 12.90
CA PHE A 196 1.66 -4.11 13.69
C PHE A 196 1.92 -3.75 15.15
N ILE A 197 1.83 -4.75 16.04
CA ILE A 197 2.29 -4.72 17.42
C ILE A 197 3.26 -5.88 17.59
N ALA A 198 4.49 -5.59 17.99
CA ALA A 198 5.54 -6.57 18.19
C ALA A 198 6.31 -6.32 19.50
N GLY A 199 7.02 -7.33 19.98
CA GLY A 199 7.88 -7.23 21.16
C GLY A 199 8.60 -8.55 21.41
N SER A 200 9.44 -8.58 22.44
CA SER A 200 10.17 -9.75 22.87
C SER A 200 9.85 -10.04 24.34
N VAL A 201 9.66 -11.29 24.69
CA VAL A 201 9.42 -11.75 26.06
C VAL A 201 10.74 -12.29 26.63
N VAL A 202 11.06 -11.92 27.87
CA VAL A 202 12.26 -12.36 28.59
C VAL A 202 11.86 -12.87 29.97
N PHE A 203 12.46 -13.96 30.43
CA PHE A 203 12.29 -14.46 31.81
C PHE A 203 13.22 -13.73 32.77
N GLY A 204 12.64 -12.90 33.65
CA GLY A 204 13.41 -11.99 34.51
C GLY A 204 14.23 -12.63 35.61
N ASP A 205 14.14 -13.95 35.85
CA ASP A 205 14.93 -14.71 36.80
C ASP A 205 16.10 -15.43 36.17
N THR A 206 16.05 -15.73 34.89
CA THR A 206 17.11 -16.47 34.15
C THR A 206 17.75 -15.63 33.05
N ASP A 207 17.14 -14.51 32.68
CA ASP A 207 17.53 -13.66 31.56
C ASP A 207 17.49 -14.41 30.19
N GLU A 208 16.70 -15.50 30.13
CA GLU A 208 16.50 -16.30 28.93
C GLU A 208 15.30 -15.79 28.14
N CYS A 209 15.30 -16.10 26.83
CA CYS A 209 14.17 -15.78 25.94
C CYS A 209 12.90 -16.47 26.42
N GLY A 210 11.79 -15.74 26.40
CA GLY A 210 10.49 -16.23 26.84
C GLY A 210 9.77 -17.10 25.80
N GLU A 211 10.47 -18.14 25.30
CA GLU A 211 9.92 -19.10 24.34
C GLU A 211 8.61 -19.70 24.85
N GLY A 212 7.60 -19.79 23.97
CA GLY A 212 6.32 -20.38 24.28
C GLY A 212 5.43 -19.51 25.17
N ALA A 213 5.85 -18.31 25.55
CA ALA A 213 4.98 -17.38 26.26
C ALA A 213 3.73 -17.08 25.42
N THR A 214 2.55 -17.20 26.01
CA THR A 214 1.30 -16.90 25.35
C THR A 214 1.07 -15.41 25.32
N VAL A 215 0.99 -14.84 24.13
CA VAL A 215 0.68 -13.43 23.90
C VAL A 215 -0.67 -13.32 23.22
N SER A 216 -1.54 -12.48 23.72
CA SER A 216 -2.83 -12.17 23.10
C SER A 216 -3.06 -10.69 22.97
N ILE A 217 -3.71 -10.27 21.87
CA ILE A 217 -4.25 -8.94 21.70
C ILE A 217 -5.77 -9.00 21.63
N GLU A 218 -6.44 -8.03 22.23
CA GLU A 218 -7.89 -7.88 22.25
C GLU A 218 -8.26 -6.43 21.93
N GLY A 219 -9.04 -6.22 20.88
CA GLY A 219 -9.51 -4.92 20.39
C GLY A 219 -10.40 -5.05 19.18
N GLU A 220 -11.20 -4.03 18.86
CA GLU A 220 -12.12 -4.01 17.70
C GLU A 220 -13.07 -5.23 17.60
N GLY A 221 -13.43 -5.84 18.75
CA GLY A 221 -14.29 -7.02 18.82
C GLY A 221 -13.57 -8.34 18.46
N GLU A 222 -12.27 -8.30 18.20
CA GLU A 222 -11.45 -9.48 17.90
C GLU A 222 -10.43 -9.76 19.00
N LYS A 223 -10.14 -11.06 19.18
CA LYS A 223 -9.04 -11.52 20.00
C LYS A 223 -8.13 -12.43 19.17
N LYS A 224 -6.86 -12.08 19.11
CA LYS A 224 -5.82 -12.90 18.45
C LYS A 224 -4.84 -13.38 19.52
N THR A 225 -4.34 -14.61 19.37
CA THR A 225 -3.40 -15.21 20.32
C THR A 225 -2.32 -15.98 19.56
N LEU A 226 -1.09 -15.86 20.01
CA LEU A 226 0.05 -16.62 19.51
C LEU A 226 1.01 -16.98 20.66
N ALA A 227 1.94 -17.89 20.40
CA ALA A 227 3.07 -18.18 21.26
C ALA A 227 4.30 -17.41 20.77
N ALA A 228 5.08 -16.85 21.70
CA ALA A 228 6.38 -16.28 21.38
C ALA A 228 7.31 -17.37 20.82
N ASN A 229 8.12 -17.00 19.83
CA ASN A 229 9.05 -17.93 19.17
C ASN A 229 10.24 -18.29 20.08
N ASN A 230 11.20 -19.06 19.56
CA ASN A 230 12.41 -19.50 20.28
C ASN A 230 13.34 -18.34 20.72
N TYR A 231 13.16 -17.15 20.17
CA TYR A 231 13.85 -15.92 20.60
C TYR A 231 13.01 -15.08 21.58
N GLY A 232 11.82 -15.55 21.95
CA GLY A 232 10.87 -14.80 22.76
C GLY A 232 10.07 -13.76 21.98
N ASP A 233 10.26 -13.65 20.66
CA ASP A 233 9.61 -12.64 19.85
C ASP A 233 8.15 -12.98 19.53
N PHE A 234 7.32 -11.94 19.49
CA PHE A 234 5.93 -12.01 19.01
C PHE A 234 5.62 -10.85 18.08
N GLU A 235 4.68 -11.08 17.15
CA GLU A 235 4.21 -10.05 16.24
C GLU A 235 2.76 -10.30 15.80
N PHE A 236 1.93 -9.26 15.89
CA PHE A 236 0.58 -9.21 15.35
C PHE A 236 0.54 -8.20 14.20
N GLU A 237 0.32 -8.66 13.00
CA GLU A 237 0.22 -7.86 11.79
C GLU A 237 -1.22 -7.63 11.33
N GLY A 238 -1.38 -6.77 10.32
CA GLY A 238 -2.67 -6.53 9.68
C GLY A 238 -3.65 -5.73 10.52
N LEU A 239 -3.16 -4.98 11.50
CA LEU A 239 -3.99 -4.20 12.42
C LEU A 239 -4.41 -2.87 11.77
N PRO A 240 -5.68 -2.42 11.94
CA PRO A 240 -6.12 -1.10 11.54
C PRO A 240 -5.37 0.01 12.28
N SER A 241 -5.28 1.19 11.63
CA SER A 241 -4.69 2.40 12.26
C SER A 241 -5.63 3.00 13.29
N ASP A 242 -5.04 3.70 14.28
CA ASP A 242 -5.73 4.49 15.31
C ASP A 242 -6.71 3.70 16.19
N LYS A 243 -6.43 2.41 16.41
CA LYS A 243 -7.23 1.53 17.26
C LYS A 243 -6.51 1.24 18.57
N GLN A 244 -7.30 0.95 19.62
CA GLN A 244 -6.78 0.54 20.93
C GLN A 244 -6.83 -0.99 21.06
N TYR A 245 -5.74 -1.54 21.61
CA TYR A 245 -5.62 -2.96 21.90
C TYR A 245 -5.14 -3.18 23.32
N ILE A 246 -5.62 -4.25 23.93
CA ILE A 246 -5.10 -4.78 25.19
C ILE A 246 -4.18 -5.95 24.84
N VAL A 247 -2.89 -5.82 25.14
CA VAL A 247 -1.91 -6.90 25.00
C VAL A 247 -1.78 -7.61 26.33
N ARG A 248 -1.96 -8.94 26.37
CA ARG A 248 -1.76 -9.78 27.55
C ARG A 248 -0.67 -10.79 27.27
N ILE A 249 0.25 -10.93 28.21
CA ILE A 249 1.37 -11.87 28.13
C ILE A 249 1.35 -12.75 29.34
N SER A 250 1.46 -14.06 29.15
CA SER A 250 1.44 -15.05 30.23
C SER A 250 2.34 -16.23 29.90
N HIS A 251 2.94 -16.80 30.95
CA HIS A 251 3.68 -18.06 30.89
C HIS A 251 3.53 -18.82 32.20
N THR A 252 3.56 -20.15 32.14
CA THR A 252 3.43 -21.00 33.35
C THR A 252 4.57 -20.70 34.33
N GLY A 253 4.22 -20.41 35.57
CA GLY A 253 5.20 -20.07 36.62
C GLY A 253 5.56 -18.59 36.70
N TYR A 254 5.03 -17.74 35.84
CA TYR A 254 5.28 -16.30 35.81
C TYR A 254 4.00 -15.48 35.97
N LYS A 255 4.15 -14.27 36.49
CA LYS A 255 3.04 -13.31 36.62
C LYS A 255 2.62 -12.79 35.24
N SER A 256 1.33 -12.89 34.92
CA SER A 256 0.80 -12.31 33.68
C SER A 256 0.92 -10.79 33.69
N GLN A 257 1.17 -10.22 32.51
CA GLN A 257 1.24 -8.78 32.31
C GLN A 257 0.16 -8.32 31.32
N LYS A 258 -0.25 -7.06 31.47
CA LYS A 258 -1.28 -6.41 30.62
C LYS A 258 -0.80 -5.02 30.24
N TYR A 259 -0.94 -4.69 28.95
CA TYR A 259 -0.58 -3.39 28.40
C TYR A 259 -1.72 -2.85 27.53
N GLU A 260 -1.88 -1.54 27.51
CA GLU A 260 -2.76 -0.84 26.59
C GLU A 260 -1.90 -0.19 25.49
N VAL A 261 -2.21 -0.50 24.23
CA VAL A 261 -1.43 -0.10 23.06
C VAL A 261 -2.34 0.53 22.03
N LYS A 262 -1.92 1.66 21.45
CA LYS A 262 -2.63 2.33 20.36
C LYS A 262 -1.84 2.22 19.06
N THR A 263 -2.51 1.84 17.96
CA THR A 263 -1.93 1.63 16.61
C THR A 263 -1.91 2.90 15.76
N ASN A 264 -1.71 4.10 16.34
CA ASN A 264 -1.46 5.32 15.58
C ASN A 264 -0.15 5.25 14.77
N ILE A 265 0.82 4.48 15.26
CA ILE A 265 2.05 4.08 14.58
C ILE A 265 2.22 2.56 14.67
N ASP A 266 3.20 2.01 13.99
CA ASP A 266 3.64 0.64 14.22
C ASP A 266 4.36 0.56 15.58
N VAL A 267 4.01 -0.41 16.41
CA VAL A 267 4.45 -0.46 17.81
C VAL A 267 5.42 -1.63 18.02
N TYR A 268 6.63 -1.30 18.46
CA TYR A 268 7.53 -2.25 19.09
C TYR A 268 7.56 -1.99 20.59
N MET A 269 7.10 -2.97 21.38
CA MET A 269 6.93 -2.84 22.83
C MET A 269 8.25 -2.99 23.60
N GLY A 270 9.34 -3.40 22.92
CA GLY A 270 10.62 -3.71 23.54
C GLY A 270 10.63 -5.08 24.24
N ASP A 271 11.60 -5.26 25.13
CA ASP A 271 11.75 -6.48 25.91
C ASP A 271 10.81 -6.43 27.12
N ILE A 272 9.98 -7.44 27.25
CA ILE A 272 8.98 -7.55 28.30
C ILE A 272 9.42 -8.64 29.28
N MET A 273 9.92 -8.22 30.43
CA MET A 273 10.44 -9.13 31.47
C MET A 273 9.31 -9.71 32.31
N LEU A 274 9.11 -11.03 32.24
CA LEU A 274 8.17 -11.75 33.10
C LEU A 274 8.79 -12.06 34.46
N THR A 275 8.06 -11.70 35.54
CA THR A 275 8.49 -11.97 36.92
C THR A 275 8.01 -13.34 37.36
N LYS A 276 8.90 -14.18 37.86
CA LYS A 276 8.60 -15.51 38.40
C LYS A 276 7.64 -15.41 39.62
N ILE A 277 6.69 -16.32 39.68
CA ILE A 277 5.81 -16.45 40.85
C ILE A 277 6.57 -17.15 41.96
N THR A 278 6.96 -16.41 43.01
CA THR A 278 7.52 -17.00 44.22
C THR A 278 6.40 -17.59 45.08
N LYS A 279 6.38 -18.89 45.28
CA LYS A 279 5.52 -19.51 46.31
C LYS A 279 5.94 -18.95 47.68
N LYS A 280 5.06 -18.24 48.39
CA LYS A 280 5.30 -17.93 49.80
C LYS A 280 5.52 -19.26 50.52
N LYS A 281 6.69 -19.48 51.10
CA LYS A 281 6.89 -20.55 52.08
C LYS A 281 5.92 -20.25 53.24
N THR A 282 4.89 -21.07 53.39
CA THR A 282 4.08 -21.07 54.61
C THR A 282 5.02 -21.51 55.71
N ALA A 283 5.41 -20.61 56.59
CA ALA A 283 6.16 -20.96 57.81
C ALA A 283 5.21 -21.86 58.64
N ILE A 284 5.51 -23.14 58.68
CA ILE A 284 4.91 -24.06 59.63
C ILE A 284 5.65 -23.74 60.96
N ASN A 285 4.99 -22.94 61.81
CA ASN A 285 5.38 -22.78 63.19
C ASN A 285 5.14 -24.16 63.87
N GLN A 286 6.24 -24.85 64.24
CA GLN A 286 6.22 -25.90 65.22
C GLN A 286 6.31 -25.32 66.62
#